data_6929812d69026f987a8595e1f42b00ee
#
_entry.id   6929812d69026f987a8595e1f42b00ee
#
_cell.length_a   1.000
_cell.length_b   1.000
_cell.length_c   1.000
_cell.angle_alpha   90.00
_cell.angle_beta   90.00
_cell.angle_gamma   90.00
#
_symmetry.space_group_name_H-M   'P 1'
#
loop_
_entity.id
_entity.type
_entity.pdbx_description
1 polymer ?
#
loop_
_entity_poly.entity_id
_entity_poly.type
_entity_poly.pdbx_seq_one_letter_code
_entity_poly.pdbx_strand_id
1 'polypeptide(L)'
;MKRRTALFSGAGLSLAAVTVADAQTPAGGAKERVVIQVSTPEQKLWNQALNYLDNLSEIYGPGNVEMELVALGLGIGVLKLESTQGPRIADALKVGVHVSACEVTMRRQRLDRLDMLPGIGYVPAGLGQIIKRQRQGWAYISG
;
A
#
# COMPACT_ATOMS: atom_id res chain seq x y z
N MET A 1 -76.83 -3.76 28.25
CA MET A 1 -75.48 -3.44 28.85
C MET A 1 -74.44 -4.09 28.01
N LYS A 2 -73.71 -3.28 27.21
CA LYS A 2 -72.61 -3.76 26.32
C LYS A 2 -71.26 -3.29 26.89
N ARG A 3 -70.42 -4.27 27.34
CA ARG A 3 -69.06 -4.00 27.77
C ARG A 3 -68.19 -3.92 26.53
N ARG A 4 -67.56 -2.80 26.34
CA ARG A 4 -66.53 -2.61 25.31
C ARG A 4 -65.18 -2.92 25.94
N THR A 5 -64.54 -3.97 25.44
CA THR A 5 -63.17 -4.32 25.80
C THR A 5 -62.24 -3.50 24.90
N ALA A 6 -61.40 -2.65 25.49
CA ALA A 6 -60.36 -1.92 24.76
C ALA A 6 -59.14 -2.82 24.59
N LEU A 7 -58.74 -3.06 23.35
CA LEU A 7 -57.51 -3.72 23.00
C LEU A 7 -56.37 -2.69 22.98
N PHE A 8 -55.45 -2.81 23.90
CA PHE A 8 -54.18 -2.06 23.85
C PHE A 8 -53.24 -2.76 22.87
N SER A 9 -52.98 -2.12 21.73
CA SER A 9 -51.93 -2.52 20.82
C SER A 9 -50.60 -2.01 21.38
N GLY A 10 -49.77 -2.94 21.85
CA GLY A 10 -48.39 -2.65 22.22
C GLY A 10 -47.54 -2.39 20.97
N ALA A 11 -47.03 -1.16 20.86
CA ALA A 11 -46.04 -0.84 19.88
C ALA A 11 -44.68 -1.46 20.29
N GLY A 12 -44.27 -2.50 19.59
CA GLY A 12 -42.95 -3.10 19.76
C GLY A 12 -41.87 -2.15 19.21
N LEU A 13 -41.03 -1.61 20.08
CA LEU A 13 -39.79 -0.96 19.65
C LEU A 13 -38.87 -2.06 19.14
N SER A 14 -38.73 -2.13 17.82
CA SER A 14 -37.63 -2.90 17.21
C SER A 14 -36.34 -2.13 17.43
N LEU A 15 -35.49 -2.57 18.36
CA LEU A 15 -34.11 -2.16 18.42
C LEU A 15 -33.42 -2.72 17.16
N ALA A 16 -33.15 -1.85 16.21
CA ALA A 16 -32.23 -2.17 15.13
C ALA A 16 -30.82 -2.34 15.73
N ALA A 17 -30.40 -3.59 15.83
CA ALA A 17 -29.02 -3.88 16.17
C ALA A 17 -28.12 -3.33 15.05
N VAL A 18 -27.40 -2.26 15.35
CA VAL A 18 -26.32 -1.78 14.48
C VAL A 18 -25.20 -2.80 14.59
N THR A 19 -25.16 -3.71 13.65
CA THR A 19 -23.99 -4.59 13.50
C THR A 19 -22.85 -3.72 13.00
N VAL A 20 -21.89 -3.45 13.88
CA VAL A 20 -20.60 -2.91 13.48
C VAL A 20 -20.01 -4.00 12.58
N ALA A 21 -19.90 -3.69 11.29
CA ALA A 21 -19.19 -4.58 10.38
C ALA A 21 -17.73 -4.58 10.83
N ASP A 22 -17.30 -5.67 11.45
CA ASP A 22 -15.89 -5.93 11.65
C ASP A 22 -15.18 -5.78 10.30
N ALA A 23 -14.10 -4.99 10.28
CA ALA A 23 -13.21 -4.95 9.15
C ALA A 23 -12.58 -6.34 9.01
N GLN A 24 -13.26 -7.21 8.28
CA GLN A 24 -12.83 -8.59 8.12
C GLN A 24 -11.60 -8.62 7.23
N THR A 25 -10.55 -9.26 7.73
CA THR A 25 -9.50 -9.84 6.90
C THR A 25 -10.18 -10.66 5.79
N PRO A 26 -9.85 -10.44 4.50
CA PRO A 26 -10.49 -11.17 3.43
C PRO A 26 -10.38 -12.66 3.68
N ALA A 27 -11.49 -13.33 3.92
CA ALA A 27 -11.51 -14.77 4.08
C ALA A 27 -11.24 -15.44 2.74
N GLY A 28 -10.19 -16.28 2.69
CA GLY A 28 -9.99 -17.23 1.60
C GLY A 28 -9.27 -16.67 0.37
N GLY A 29 -7.92 -16.60 0.39
CA GLY A 29 -7.07 -16.61 -0.80
C GLY A 29 -6.82 -15.25 -1.47
N ALA A 30 -7.39 -14.14 -1.01
CA ALA A 30 -7.02 -12.82 -1.50
C ALA A 30 -5.67 -12.42 -0.88
N LYS A 31 -4.68 -12.08 -1.73
CA LYS A 31 -3.39 -11.56 -1.28
C LYS A 31 -3.57 -10.22 -0.59
N GLU A 32 -2.81 -10.00 0.47
CA GLU A 32 -2.61 -8.64 0.97
C GLU A 32 -1.87 -7.82 -0.08
N ARG A 33 -2.23 -6.54 -0.19
CA ARG A 33 -1.63 -5.64 -1.17
C ARG A 33 -1.22 -4.36 -0.49
N VAL A 34 0.04 -3.98 -0.62
CA VAL A 34 0.63 -2.86 0.10
C VAL A 34 1.44 -1.98 -0.85
N VAL A 35 1.21 -0.69 -0.81
CA VAL A 35 2.04 0.32 -1.49
C VAL A 35 2.82 1.10 -0.46
N ILE A 36 4.14 1.16 -0.63
CA ILE A 36 5.08 1.86 0.25
C ILE A 36 5.62 3.07 -0.50
N GLN A 37 5.47 4.25 0.09
CA GLN A 37 6.03 5.50 -0.44
C GLN A 37 7.43 5.74 0.12
N VAL A 38 8.38 6.10 -0.73
CA VAL A 38 9.69 6.61 -0.34
C VAL A 38 9.87 7.99 -0.96
N SER A 39 9.86 9.03 -0.12
CA SER A 39 9.89 10.44 -0.58
C SER A 39 10.96 11.30 0.07
N THR A 40 11.77 10.73 0.96
CA THR A 40 12.80 11.45 1.73
C THR A 40 14.21 11.05 1.31
N PRO A 41 15.22 11.90 1.53
CA PRO A 41 16.61 11.60 1.15
C PRO A 41 17.38 10.78 2.17
N GLU A 42 16.81 10.54 3.37
CA GLU A 42 17.51 9.89 4.47
C GLU A 42 17.68 8.40 4.25
N GLN A 43 18.90 7.94 4.20
CA GLN A 43 19.22 6.52 3.99
C GLN A 43 18.64 5.60 5.08
N LYS A 44 18.54 6.08 6.31
CA LYS A 44 17.91 5.31 7.40
C LYS A 44 16.42 5.01 7.11
N LEU A 45 15.71 5.96 6.48
CA LEU A 45 14.31 5.77 6.10
C LEU A 45 14.19 4.87 4.86
N TRP A 46 15.16 4.89 3.95
CA TRP A 46 15.24 3.91 2.87
C TRP A 46 15.42 2.48 3.41
N ASN A 47 16.33 2.30 4.38
CA ASN A 47 16.49 1.02 5.07
C ASN A 47 15.19 0.58 5.75
N GLN A 48 14.49 1.51 6.41
CA GLN A 48 13.22 1.22 7.07
C GLN A 48 12.15 0.76 6.07
N ALA A 49 12.00 1.44 4.95
CA ALA A 49 11.06 1.07 3.90
C ALA A 49 11.34 -0.34 3.34
N LEU A 50 12.62 -0.67 3.13
CA LEU A 50 13.03 -2.01 2.69
C LEU A 50 12.81 -3.08 3.78
N ASN A 51 13.03 -2.73 5.05
CA ASN A 51 12.68 -3.61 6.17
C ASN A 51 11.18 -3.90 6.23
N TYR A 52 10.34 -2.94 5.85
CA TYR A 52 8.88 -3.19 5.76
C TYR A 52 8.55 -4.26 4.73
N LEU A 53 9.25 -4.27 3.57
CA LEU A 53 9.06 -5.33 2.57
C LEU A 53 9.41 -6.71 3.15
N ASP A 54 10.54 -6.82 3.84
CA ASP A 54 10.97 -8.05 4.47
C ASP A 54 9.96 -8.51 5.55
N ASN A 55 9.57 -7.60 6.44
CA ASN A 55 8.60 -7.87 7.50
C ASN A 55 7.23 -8.30 6.98
N LEU A 56 6.73 -7.65 5.92
CA LEU A 56 5.45 -8.01 5.32
C LEU A 56 5.51 -9.41 4.68
N SER A 57 6.63 -9.73 4.04
CA SER A 57 6.85 -11.09 3.50
C SER A 57 6.89 -12.14 4.60
N GLU A 58 7.46 -11.82 5.76
CA GLU A 58 7.49 -12.71 6.92
C GLU A 58 6.09 -12.86 7.56
N ILE A 59 5.36 -11.76 7.74
CA ILE A 59 4.03 -11.76 8.38
C ILE A 59 3.02 -12.56 7.57
N TYR A 60 2.97 -12.37 6.26
CA TYR A 60 1.96 -12.98 5.39
C TYR A 60 2.42 -14.25 4.70
N GLY A 61 3.71 -14.48 4.65
CA GLY A 61 4.34 -15.59 3.93
C GLY A 61 4.59 -15.28 2.45
N PRO A 62 5.60 -15.94 1.85
CA PRO A 62 5.96 -15.74 0.45
C PRO A 62 4.79 -16.01 -0.48
N GLY A 63 4.55 -15.09 -1.42
CA GLY A 63 3.47 -15.20 -2.40
C GLY A 63 2.08 -14.81 -1.90
N ASN A 64 1.89 -14.48 -0.62
CA ASN A 64 0.61 -14.08 -0.03
C ASN A 64 0.46 -12.57 0.14
N VAL A 65 1.49 -11.81 -0.15
CA VAL A 65 1.48 -10.35 -0.16
C VAL A 65 2.02 -9.82 -1.49
N GLU A 66 1.31 -8.87 -2.07
CA GLU A 66 1.76 -8.12 -3.24
C GLU A 66 2.20 -6.74 -2.79
N MET A 67 3.40 -6.34 -3.17
CA MET A 67 4.01 -5.11 -2.67
C MET A 67 4.50 -4.24 -3.81
N GLU A 68 4.32 -2.94 -3.67
CA GLU A 68 4.91 -1.94 -4.55
C GLU A 68 5.62 -0.86 -3.72
N LEU A 69 6.88 -0.59 -4.05
CA LEU A 69 7.63 0.53 -3.53
C LEU A 69 7.65 1.64 -4.59
N VAL A 70 7.15 2.81 -4.25
CA VAL A 70 7.11 3.98 -5.14
C VAL A 70 8.05 5.05 -4.60
N ALA A 71 9.11 5.33 -5.35
CA ALA A 71 10.08 6.36 -5.01
C ALA A 71 9.80 7.65 -5.81
N LEU A 72 9.69 8.76 -5.08
CA LEU A 72 9.39 10.08 -5.66
C LEU A 72 10.09 11.19 -4.86
N GLY A 73 10.12 12.39 -5.43
CA GLY A 73 10.77 13.53 -4.77
C GLY A 73 12.22 13.24 -4.41
N LEU A 74 12.63 13.62 -3.23
CA LEU A 74 13.99 13.37 -2.75
C LEU A 74 14.26 11.88 -2.47
N GLY A 75 13.23 11.07 -2.30
CA GLY A 75 13.34 9.64 -2.14
C GLY A 75 13.75 8.88 -3.40
N ILE A 76 13.72 9.53 -4.58
CA ILE A 76 14.16 8.91 -5.84
C ILE A 76 15.60 8.41 -5.76
N GLY A 77 16.40 8.99 -4.86
CA GLY A 77 17.78 8.59 -4.64
C GLY A 77 17.97 7.12 -4.29
N VAL A 78 16.97 6.48 -3.66
CA VAL A 78 17.04 5.05 -3.34
C VAL A 78 17.15 4.18 -4.59
N LEU A 79 16.69 4.65 -5.74
CA LEU A 79 16.66 3.94 -7.02
C LEU A 79 17.74 4.35 -8.00
N LYS A 80 18.63 5.27 -7.63
CA LYS A 80 19.75 5.68 -8.49
C LYS A 80 20.86 4.64 -8.49
N LEU A 81 21.65 4.59 -9.56
CA LEU A 81 22.77 3.63 -9.70
C LEU A 81 23.74 3.64 -8.53
N GLU A 82 24.00 4.81 -7.96
CA GLU A 82 24.91 4.98 -6.81
C GLU A 82 24.26 4.67 -5.46
N SER A 83 22.98 4.26 -5.44
CA SER A 83 22.28 3.95 -4.18
C SER A 83 22.97 2.81 -3.43
N THR A 84 23.21 3.03 -2.13
CA THR A 84 23.70 1.99 -1.23
C THR A 84 22.69 0.85 -1.04
N GLN A 85 21.43 1.08 -1.42
CA GLN A 85 20.34 0.09 -1.32
C GLN A 85 20.19 -0.77 -2.58
N GLY A 86 21.02 -0.55 -3.60
CA GLY A 86 20.97 -1.30 -4.85
C GLY A 86 20.83 -2.82 -4.69
N PRO A 87 21.66 -3.48 -3.90
CA PRO A 87 21.55 -4.93 -3.67
C PRO A 87 20.19 -5.34 -3.08
N ARG A 88 19.66 -4.59 -2.11
CA ARG A 88 18.36 -4.88 -1.50
C ARG A 88 17.20 -4.64 -2.46
N ILE A 89 17.30 -3.62 -3.31
CA ILE A 89 16.32 -3.40 -4.39
C ILE A 89 16.33 -4.57 -5.37
N ALA A 90 17.52 -5.05 -5.77
CA ALA A 90 17.65 -6.21 -6.64
C ALA A 90 17.01 -7.47 -6.03
N ASP A 91 17.20 -7.70 -4.74
CA ASP A 91 16.59 -8.82 -4.04
C ASP A 91 15.07 -8.69 -3.94
N ALA A 92 14.55 -7.48 -3.68
CA ALA A 92 13.12 -7.21 -3.70
C ALA A 92 12.48 -7.51 -5.08
N LEU A 93 13.14 -7.10 -6.16
CA LEU A 93 12.70 -7.40 -7.53
C LEU A 93 12.64 -8.90 -7.81
N LYS A 94 13.62 -9.68 -7.32
CA LYS A 94 13.67 -11.14 -7.50
C LYS A 94 12.49 -11.85 -6.86
N VAL A 95 12.00 -11.36 -5.74
CA VAL A 95 10.84 -11.95 -5.05
C VAL A 95 9.50 -11.35 -5.50
N GLY A 96 9.50 -10.54 -6.55
CA GLY A 96 8.28 -10.05 -7.20
C GLY A 96 7.74 -8.72 -6.64
N VAL A 97 8.49 -7.99 -5.84
CA VAL A 97 8.12 -6.64 -5.43
C VAL A 97 8.16 -5.71 -6.65
N HIS A 98 7.09 -4.93 -6.85
CA HIS A 98 7.08 -3.86 -7.83
C HIS A 98 7.88 -2.68 -7.29
N VAL A 99 8.86 -2.21 -8.03
CA VAL A 99 9.66 -1.02 -7.65
C VAL A 99 9.48 0.00 -8.74
N SER A 100 8.93 1.16 -8.40
CA SER A 100 8.48 2.17 -9.36
C SER A 100 9.13 3.53 -9.11
N ALA A 101 9.79 4.06 -10.12
CA ALA A 101 10.34 5.41 -10.12
C ALA A 101 9.34 6.41 -10.70
N CYS A 102 9.18 7.55 -10.04
CA CYS A 102 8.32 8.66 -10.48
C CYS A 102 8.97 9.44 -11.63
N GLU A 103 8.40 9.36 -12.83
CA GLU A 103 8.94 10.06 -13.99
C GLU A 103 8.83 11.60 -13.89
N VAL A 104 7.82 12.13 -13.17
CA VAL A 104 7.76 13.58 -12.86
C VAL A 104 9.00 14.01 -12.08
N THR A 105 9.38 13.24 -11.05
CA THR A 105 10.58 13.51 -10.26
C THR A 105 11.84 13.40 -11.11
N MET A 106 11.94 12.36 -11.92
CA MET A 106 13.10 12.16 -12.81
C MET A 106 13.29 13.36 -13.72
N ARG A 107 12.25 13.84 -14.39
CA ARG A 107 12.34 15.04 -15.26
C ARG A 107 12.79 16.28 -14.48
N ARG A 108 12.24 16.51 -13.29
CA ARG A 108 12.62 17.65 -12.45
C ARG A 108 14.07 17.61 -11.99
N GLN A 109 14.60 16.43 -11.75
CA GLN A 109 15.99 16.22 -11.33
C GLN A 109 16.93 15.91 -12.51
N ARG A 110 16.43 15.99 -13.75
CA ARG A 110 17.21 15.71 -14.98
C ARG A 110 17.84 14.32 -14.98
N LEU A 111 17.11 13.34 -14.48
CA LEU A 111 17.50 11.93 -14.50
C LEU A 111 16.89 11.25 -15.73
N ASP A 112 17.66 10.40 -16.36
CA ASP A 112 17.17 9.45 -17.36
C ASP A 112 17.25 8.01 -16.83
N ARG A 113 16.80 7.05 -17.61
CA ARG A 113 16.78 5.64 -17.17
C ARG A 113 18.17 5.03 -16.99
N LEU A 114 19.19 5.60 -17.64
CA LEU A 114 20.58 5.16 -17.47
C LEU A 114 21.17 5.56 -16.12
N ASP A 115 20.57 6.55 -15.46
CA ASP A 115 20.95 6.96 -14.10
C ASP A 115 20.33 6.07 -13.00
N MET A 116 19.44 5.14 -13.38
CA MET A 116 18.63 4.37 -12.45
C MET A 116 19.08 2.91 -12.37
N LEU A 117 18.76 2.26 -11.25
CA LEU A 117 19.02 0.83 -11.06
C LEU A 117 18.31 -0.01 -12.14
N PRO A 118 18.95 -1.11 -12.60
CA PRO A 118 18.33 -1.99 -13.59
C PRO A 118 17.12 -2.74 -13.01
N GLY A 119 16.18 -3.07 -13.89
CA GLY A 119 15.03 -3.92 -13.55
C GLY A 119 13.87 -3.23 -12.83
N ILE A 120 13.99 -1.96 -12.47
CA ILE A 120 12.88 -1.20 -11.87
C ILE A 120 11.85 -0.78 -12.91
N GLY A 121 10.62 -0.51 -12.45
CA GLY A 121 9.56 0.07 -13.26
C GLY A 121 9.54 1.59 -13.19
N TYR A 122 8.75 2.18 -14.08
CA TYR A 122 8.56 3.63 -14.16
C TYR A 122 7.08 3.95 -14.22
N VAL A 123 6.66 4.96 -13.48
CA VAL A 123 5.27 5.44 -13.48
C VAL A 123 5.25 6.92 -13.84
N PRO A 124 4.23 7.38 -14.60
CA PRO A 124 4.14 8.78 -15.02
C PRO A 124 4.21 9.76 -13.86
N ALA A 125 3.53 9.44 -12.75
CA ALA A 125 3.51 10.25 -11.53
C ALA A 125 3.42 9.34 -10.29
N GLY A 126 4.36 9.44 -9.36
CA GLY A 126 4.39 8.61 -8.16
C GLY A 126 3.16 8.79 -7.28
N LEU A 127 2.71 10.04 -7.05
CA LEU A 127 1.48 10.32 -6.30
C LEU A 127 0.25 9.72 -6.98
N GLY A 128 0.16 9.83 -8.30
CA GLY A 128 -0.92 9.22 -9.08
C GLY A 128 -0.95 7.71 -8.96
N GLN A 129 0.22 7.07 -8.96
CA GLN A 129 0.34 5.63 -8.75
C GLN A 129 -0.15 5.21 -7.36
N ILE A 130 0.25 5.93 -6.32
CA ILE A 130 -0.17 5.66 -4.93
C ILE A 130 -1.69 5.81 -4.80
N ILE A 131 -2.27 6.88 -5.34
CA ILE A 131 -3.72 7.10 -5.33
C ILE A 131 -4.44 5.95 -6.07
N LYS A 132 -3.93 5.56 -7.23
CA LYS A 132 -4.47 4.44 -8.02
C LYS A 132 -4.49 3.15 -7.21
N ARG A 133 -3.38 2.82 -6.53
CA ARG A 133 -3.28 1.63 -5.68
C ARG A 133 -4.27 1.67 -4.51
N GLN A 134 -4.39 2.80 -3.83
CA GLN A 134 -5.37 2.97 -2.75
C GLN A 134 -6.81 2.79 -3.24
N ARG A 135 -7.15 3.31 -4.42
CA ARG A 135 -8.47 3.07 -5.04
C ARG A 135 -8.72 1.60 -5.40
N GLN A 136 -7.66 0.85 -5.67
CA GLN A 136 -7.71 -0.59 -5.90
C GLN A 136 -7.75 -1.41 -4.61
N GLY A 137 -7.79 -0.77 -3.44
CA GLY A 137 -7.86 -1.42 -2.14
C GLY A 137 -6.50 -1.78 -1.54
N TRP A 138 -5.40 -1.23 -2.03
CA TRP A 138 -4.08 -1.44 -1.43
C TRP A 138 -3.94 -0.65 -0.14
N ALA A 139 -3.36 -1.26 0.88
CA ALA A 139 -2.93 -0.55 2.07
C ALA A 139 -1.76 0.38 1.73
N TYR A 140 -1.69 1.54 2.38
CA TYR A 140 -0.64 2.52 2.19
C TYR A 140 0.26 2.61 3.42
N ILE A 141 1.57 2.60 3.19
CA ILE A 141 2.59 2.81 4.23
C ILE A 141 3.56 3.88 3.74
N SER A 142 3.86 4.85 4.62
CA SER A 142 4.94 5.81 4.40
C SER A 142 6.25 5.24 4.96
N GLY A 143 7.29 5.27 4.14
CA GLY A 143 8.65 4.90 4.50
C GLY A 143 9.56 6.11 4.69
#